data_8d3909449bc787940e94c5dc3a839e61
#
_entry.id   8d3909449bc787940e94c5dc3a839e61
#
_cell.length_a   1.000
_cell.length_b   1.000
_cell.length_c   1.000
_cell.angle_alpha   90.00
_cell.angle_beta   90.00
_cell.angle_gamma   90.00
#
_symmetry.space_group_name_H-M   'P 1'
#
loop_
_entity.id
_entity.type
_entity.pdbx_description
1 polymer ?
#
loop_
_entity_poly.entity_id
_entity_poly.type
_entity_poly.pdbx_seq_one_letter_code
_entity_poly.pdbx_strand_id
1 'polypeptide(L)'
;MKNQLIIFFSSLFCSLMFSIFLHGQEDIYDNLKKIAIVDQKVMMPMRDGVRLASDIYRPKGNDKYPIIFSRTPYNFNSWVDGEQKLRTAKHAYEYVKKGYAYVVQNERGRYYSEGEWDILGVPLTDAYDAFEWMKSQSWSNGKIGTLGCSSTAEWQMAVSALDHPSHTAMVPQGFGAGIGRVGNINEQGNWYRGGAEQMLFFSWLYGVEHDKFKPRIP
;
A
#
# COMPACT_ATOMS: atom_id res chain seq x y z
N MET A 1 -41.17 -20.03 37.44
CA MET A 1 -40.14 -19.11 38.00
C MET A 1 -38.68 -19.58 37.75
N LYS A 2 -38.31 -20.83 37.95
CA LYS A 2 -36.91 -21.28 37.76
C LYS A 2 -36.37 -21.11 36.31
N ASN A 3 -37.19 -21.32 35.30
CA ASN A 3 -36.74 -21.22 33.90
C ASN A 3 -36.50 -19.80 33.42
N GLN A 4 -37.23 -18.83 33.97
CA GLN A 4 -37.02 -17.41 33.63
C GLN A 4 -35.74 -16.86 34.25
N LEU A 5 -35.38 -17.34 35.44
CA LEU A 5 -34.15 -16.93 36.11
C LEU A 5 -32.89 -17.43 35.36
N ILE A 6 -32.93 -18.68 34.82
CA ILE A 6 -31.83 -19.23 34.02
C ILE A 6 -31.62 -18.45 32.72
N ILE A 7 -32.70 -18.07 32.04
CA ILE A 7 -32.62 -17.28 30.81
C ILE A 7 -32.03 -15.88 31.08
N PHE A 8 -32.42 -15.26 32.19
CA PHE A 8 -31.92 -13.95 32.59
C PHE A 8 -30.42 -13.98 32.93
N PHE A 9 -29.94 -14.98 33.67
CA PHE A 9 -28.51 -15.16 33.95
C PHE A 9 -27.70 -15.52 32.72
N SER A 10 -28.23 -16.32 31.80
CA SER A 10 -27.58 -16.65 30.52
C SER A 10 -27.44 -15.43 29.61
N SER A 11 -28.47 -14.58 29.52
CA SER A 11 -28.41 -13.37 28.70
C SER A 11 -27.47 -12.31 29.30
N LEU A 12 -27.46 -12.18 30.64
CA LEU A 12 -26.55 -11.25 31.33
C LEU A 12 -25.08 -11.69 31.21
N PHE A 13 -24.83 -13.00 31.29
CA PHE A 13 -23.49 -13.58 31.11
C PHE A 13 -23.00 -13.42 29.67
N CYS A 14 -23.86 -13.66 28.66
CA CYS A 14 -23.54 -13.44 27.26
C CYS A 14 -23.28 -11.96 26.97
N SER A 15 -24.05 -11.04 27.55
CA SER A 15 -23.87 -9.61 27.42
C SER A 15 -22.55 -9.13 28.06
N LEU A 16 -22.21 -9.68 29.25
CA LEU A 16 -20.93 -9.36 29.91
C LEU A 16 -19.73 -9.90 29.13
N MET A 17 -19.83 -11.12 28.58
CA MET A 17 -18.77 -11.69 27.75
C MET A 17 -18.60 -10.93 26.43
N PHE A 18 -19.69 -10.45 25.84
CA PHE A 18 -19.65 -9.59 24.64
C PHE A 18 -19.01 -8.23 24.94
N SER A 19 -19.30 -7.65 26.10
CA SER A 19 -18.68 -6.40 26.54
C SER A 19 -17.18 -6.53 26.86
N ILE A 20 -16.74 -7.67 27.40
CA ILE A 20 -15.32 -7.97 27.64
C ILE A 20 -14.58 -8.16 26.32
N PHE A 21 -15.22 -8.79 25.33
CA PHE A 21 -14.63 -8.93 23.97
C PHE A 21 -14.50 -7.59 23.25
N LEU A 22 -15.40 -6.63 23.47
CA LEU A 22 -15.33 -5.29 22.89
C LEU A 22 -14.28 -4.38 23.55
N HIS A 23 -13.87 -4.65 24.79
CA HIS A 23 -12.88 -3.84 25.52
C HIS A 23 -11.44 -4.36 25.43
N GLY A 24 -11.20 -5.46 24.73
CA GLY A 24 -9.89 -6.13 24.70
C GLY A 24 -9.06 -5.96 23.44
N GLN A 25 -9.60 -5.35 22.39
CA GLN A 25 -8.82 -5.05 21.18
C GLN A 25 -8.39 -3.60 21.23
N GLU A 26 -7.25 -3.32 21.90
CA GLU A 26 -6.55 -2.04 21.66
C GLU A 26 -6.41 -1.89 20.14
N ASP A 27 -6.93 -0.77 19.62
CA ASP A 27 -6.85 -0.50 18.18
C ASP A 27 -5.37 -0.52 17.79
N ILE A 28 -5.04 -1.33 16.80
CA ILE A 28 -3.65 -1.45 16.28
C ILE A 28 -3.09 -0.08 15.90
N TYR A 29 -3.95 0.85 15.53
CA TYR A 29 -3.58 2.21 15.21
C TYR A 29 -3.13 3.00 16.45
N ASP A 30 -3.80 2.83 17.58
CA ASP A 30 -3.39 3.46 18.84
C ASP A 30 -2.07 2.89 19.33
N ASN A 31 -1.84 1.60 19.17
CA ASN A 31 -0.54 0.98 19.44
C ASN A 31 0.56 1.50 18.51
N LEU A 32 0.24 1.70 17.23
CA LEU A 32 1.17 2.32 16.28
C LEU A 32 1.55 3.74 16.72
N LYS A 33 0.58 4.59 17.11
CA LYS A 33 0.83 5.96 17.60
C LYS A 33 1.74 6.00 18.83
N LYS A 34 1.72 4.97 19.67
CA LYS A 34 2.61 4.90 20.85
C LYS A 34 4.08 4.80 20.45
N ILE A 35 4.40 4.09 19.36
CA ILE A 35 5.77 3.77 18.95
C ILE A 35 6.23 4.53 17.70
N ALA A 36 5.31 5.12 16.93
CA ALA A 36 5.60 5.77 15.65
C ALA A 36 5.31 7.27 15.66
N ILE A 37 6.06 7.99 14.86
CA ILE A 37 5.66 9.27 14.29
C ILE A 37 4.94 8.95 12.98
N VAL A 38 3.76 9.54 12.79
CA VAL A 38 2.89 9.28 11.65
C VAL A 38 2.68 10.58 10.89
N ASP A 39 3.23 10.64 9.68
CA ASP A 39 3.06 11.77 8.76
C ASP A 39 2.18 11.29 7.59
N GLN A 40 0.99 11.87 7.46
CA GLN A 40 0.01 11.45 6.45
C GLN A 40 -0.06 12.43 5.29
N LYS A 41 -0.28 11.88 4.08
CA LYS A 41 -0.44 12.67 2.86
C LYS A 41 0.70 13.64 2.60
N VAL A 42 1.92 13.18 2.92
CA VAL A 42 3.13 13.88 2.49
C VAL A 42 3.18 13.84 0.96
N MET A 43 3.15 15.01 0.35
CA MET A 43 3.16 15.15 -1.09
C MET A 43 4.59 15.15 -1.60
N MET A 44 5.10 13.97 -2.00
CA MET A 44 6.45 13.82 -2.54
C MET A 44 6.55 14.42 -3.94
N PRO A 45 7.44 15.38 -4.18
CA PRO A 45 7.63 15.96 -5.50
C PRO A 45 8.38 15.01 -6.42
N MET A 46 7.88 14.86 -7.65
CA MET A 46 8.55 14.20 -8.75
C MET A 46 9.27 15.23 -9.62
N ARG A 47 10.21 14.81 -10.45
CA ARG A 47 11.04 15.68 -11.31
C ARG A 47 10.26 16.55 -12.28
N ASP A 48 9.06 16.17 -12.65
CA ASP A 48 8.16 16.89 -13.55
C ASP A 48 7.18 17.81 -12.82
N GLY A 49 7.32 17.95 -11.49
CA GLY A 49 6.49 18.80 -10.66
C GLY A 49 5.20 18.16 -10.14
N VAL A 50 4.84 16.96 -10.60
CA VAL A 50 3.72 16.20 -10.04
C VAL A 50 4.08 15.71 -8.64
N ARG A 51 3.11 15.70 -7.72
CA ARG A 51 3.33 15.29 -6.34
C ARG A 51 2.53 14.03 -6.01
N LEU A 52 3.19 13.06 -5.35
CA LEU A 52 2.57 11.79 -5.02
C LEU A 52 2.33 11.68 -3.51
N ALA A 53 1.09 11.35 -3.16
CA ALA A 53 0.65 11.25 -1.77
C ALA A 53 1.19 10.00 -1.08
N SER A 54 1.84 10.19 0.05
CA SER A 54 2.48 9.13 0.82
C SER A 54 2.13 9.25 2.29
N ASP A 55 1.93 8.10 2.95
CA ASP A 55 1.87 8.03 4.40
C ASP A 55 3.18 7.44 4.91
N ILE A 56 3.76 8.07 5.92
CA ILE A 56 5.06 7.73 6.48
C ILE A 56 4.89 7.38 7.95
N TYR A 57 5.38 6.21 8.30
CA TYR A 57 5.39 5.68 9.66
C TYR A 57 6.84 5.42 10.03
N ARG A 58 7.37 6.15 11.01
CA ARG A 58 8.77 5.99 11.43
C ARG A 58 8.88 5.84 12.94
N PRO A 59 9.82 5.06 13.46
CA PRO A 59 10.02 4.95 14.90
C PRO A 59 10.20 6.33 15.55
N LYS A 60 9.72 6.47 16.79
CA LYS A 60 10.02 7.64 17.61
C LYS A 60 11.50 7.62 17.98
N GLY A 61 12.16 8.77 17.90
CA GLY A 61 13.57 8.91 18.20
C GLY A 61 14.31 9.75 17.16
N ASN A 62 15.63 9.88 17.33
CA ASN A 62 16.51 10.70 16.50
C ASN A 62 17.44 9.86 15.61
N ASP A 63 17.24 8.54 15.59
CA ASP A 63 18.03 7.64 14.77
C ASP A 63 17.68 7.74 13.29
N LYS A 64 18.54 7.17 12.45
CA LYS A 64 18.29 7.01 11.03
C LYS A 64 17.86 5.57 10.74
N TYR A 65 16.76 5.42 10.06
CA TYR A 65 16.10 4.13 9.84
C TYR A 65 16.20 3.67 8.38
N PRO A 66 16.37 2.36 8.14
CA PRO A 66 16.10 1.79 6.83
C PRO A 66 14.61 1.88 6.51
N ILE A 67 14.28 2.00 5.25
CA ILE A 67 12.92 2.21 4.79
C ILE A 67 12.38 0.95 4.12
N ILE A 68 11.15 0.56 4.47
CA ILE A 68 10.33 -0.35 3.66
C ILE A 68 9.35 0.52 2.88
N PHE A 69 9.42 0.46 1.56
CA PHE A 69 8.59 1.24 0.66
C PHE A 69 7.61 0.36 -0.11
N SER A 70 6.34 0.75 -0.08
CA SER A 70 5.27 0.11 -0.85
C SER A 70 4.55 1.16 -1.68
N ARG A 71 4.47 0.97 -2.99
CA ARG A 71 3.76 1.84 -3.92
C ARG A 71 2.62 1.08 -4.56
N THR A 72 1.43 1.67 -4.63
CA THR A 72 0.24 0.92 -4.95
C THR A 72 -0.81 1.75 -5.72
N PRO A 73 -1.50 1.14 -6.69
CA PRO A 73 -2.68 1.74 -7.31
C PRO A 73 -3.94 1.62 -6.45
N TYR A 74 -3.88 0.85 -5.35
CA TYR A 74 -5.05 0.57 -4.52
C TYR A 74 -5.26 1.59 -3.43
N ASN A 75 -6.50 1.69 -2.96
CA ASN A 75 -6.85 2.54 -1.84
C ASN A 75 -6.29 1.99 -0.52
N PHE A 76 -5.37 2.70 0.08
CA PHE A 76 -4.93 2.47 1.45
C PHE A 76 -5.50 3.50 2.43
N ASN A 77 -6.32 4.43 1.94
CA ASN A 77 -6.98 5.46 2.72
C ASN A 77 -8.34 4.93 3.17
N SER A 78 -8.48 4.64 4.45
CA SER A 78 -9.76 4.25 5.02
C SER A 78 -10.13 5.22 6.13
N TRP A 79 -11.40 5.63 6.15
CA TRP A 79 -11.97 6.52 7.16
C TRP A 79 -13.04 5.74 7.90
N VAL A 80 -12.98 5.73 9.23
CA VAL A 80 -14.01 5.15 10.09
C VAL A 80 -14.29 6.16 11.20
N ASP A 81 -15.54 6.54 11.37
CA ASP A 81 -15.98 7.49 12.40
C ASP A 81 -15.23 8.84 12.37
N GLY A 82 -14.88 9.33 11.16
CA GLY A 82 -14.15 10.57 10.98
C GLY A 82 -12.64 10.50 11.26
N GLU A 83 -12.13 9.33 11.64
CA GLU A 83 -10.70 9.07 11.77
C GLU A 83 -10.19 8.22 10.61
N GLN A 84 -9.00 8.52 10.15
CA GLN A 84 -8.34 7.67 9.16
C GLN A 84 -7.82 6.40 9.83
N LYS A 85 -8.64 5.36 9.81
CA LYS A 85 -8.21 4.01 10.22
C LYS A 85 -7.44 3.36 9.07
N LEU A 86 -6.18 3.15 9.32
CA LEU A 86 -5.25 2.77 8.28
C LEU A 86 -5.32 1.28 8.03
N ARG A 87 -5.74 0.91 6.82
CA ARG A 87 -5.61 -0.48 6.32
C ARG A 87 -4.18 -0.98 6.45
N THR A 88 -3.22 -0.06 6.40
CA THR A 88 -1.78 -0.31 6.51
C THR A 88 -1.26 -0.31 7.95
N ALA A 89 -2.08 0.05 8.96
CA ALA A 89 -1.62 0.22 10.35
C ALA A 89 -0.95 -1.05 10.91
N LYS A 90 -1.46 -2.23 10.58
CA LYS A 90 -0.86 -3.50 11.01
C LYS A 90 0.55 -3.69 10.44
N HIS A 91 0.73 -3.46 9.14
CA HIS A 91 2.06 -3.54 8.51
C HIS A 91 2.99 -2.47 9.06
N ALA A 92 2.51 -1.23 9.18
CA ALA A 92 3.27 -0.14 9.76
C ALA A 92 3.75 -0.45 11.18
N TYR A 93 2.85 -0.97 12.04
CA TYR A 93 3.20 -1.36 13.41
C TYR A 93 4.31 -2.42 13.44
N GLU A 94 4.17 -3.48 12.64
CA GLU A 94 5.14 -4.56 12.58
C GLU A 94 6.51 -4.11 12.08
N TYR A 95 6.57 -3.21 11.09
CA TYR A 95 7.84 -2.73 10.57
C TYR A 95 8.48 -1.69 11.50
N VAL A 96 7.71 -0.76 12.04
CA VAL A 96 8.20 0.24 12.99
C VAL A 96 8.76 -0.43 14.25
N LYS A 97 8.06 -1.43 14.78
CA LYS A 97 8.53 -2.22 15.94
C LYS A 97 9.87 -2.90 15.68
N LYS A 98 10.17 -3.23 14.43
CA LYS A 98 11.46 -3.83 14.01
C LYS A 98 12.54 -2.78 13.66
N GLY A 99 12.28 -1.50 13.87
CA GLY A 99 13.23 -0.42 13.59
C GLY A 99 13.27 0.06 12.14
N TYR A 100 12.25 -0.24 11.34
CA TYR A 100 12.11 0.30 9.99
C TYR A 100 11.20 1.52 9.97
N ALA A 101 11.48 2.48 9.11
CA ALA A 101 10.44 3.37 8.63
C ALA A 101 9.62 2.66 7.55
N TYR A 102 8.30 2.81 7.58
CA TYR A 102 7.42 2.28 6.54
C TYR A 102 6.80 3.45 5.77
N VAL A 103 6.90 3.40 4.46
CA VAL A 103 6.33 4.39 3.56
C VAL A 103 5.40 3.70 2.58
N VAL A 104 4.15 4.16 2.53
CA VAL A 104 3.19 3.71 1.52
C VAL A 104 2.77 4.90 0.67
N GLN A 105 2.81 4.74 -0.65
CA GLN A 105 2.54 5.78 -1.63
C GLN A 105 1.48 5.31 -2.63
N ASN A 106 0.53 6.19 -2.96
CA ASN A 106 -0.32 5.98 -4.12
C ASN A 106 0.44 6.29 -5.41
N GLU A 107 0.23 5.47 -6.43
CA GLU A 107 0.71 5.74 -7.78
C GLU A 107 0.14 7.06 -8.30
N ARG A 108 0.82 7.63 -9.27
CA ARG A 108 0.41 8.84 -10.01
C ARG A 108 -1.05 8.74 -10.46
N GLY A 109 -1.82 9.82 -10.26
CA GLY A 109 -3.23 9.86 -10.63
C GLY A 109 -4.15 8.95 -9.82
N ARG A 110 -3.67 8.41 -8.69
CA ARG A 110 -4.50 7.57 -7.80
C ARG A 110 -4.76 8.31 -6.48
N TYR A 111 -6.04 8.36 -6.10
CA TYR A 111 -6.55 8.95 -4.85
C TYR A 111 -6.03 10.38 -4.62
N TYR A 112 -5.12 10.58 -3.68
CA TYR A 112 -4.55 11.90 -3.36
C TYR A 112 -3.29 12.24 -4.15
N SER A 113 -2.75 11.32 -4.96
CA SER A 113 -1.64 11.59 -5.86
C SER A 113 -2.10 12.37 -7.09
N GLU A 114 -1.31 13.37 -7.46
CA GLU A 114 -1.55 14.19 -8.65
C GLU A 114 -1.18 13.45 -9.94
N GLY A 115 -1.51 14.08 -11.07
CA GLY A 115 -1.21 13.58 -12.41
C GLY A 115 -2.23 12.58 -12.94
N GLU A 116 -1.87 11.88 -14.00
CA GLU A 116 -2.71 10.87 -14.63
C GLU A 116 -2.16 9.47 -14.36
N TRP A 117 -3.07 8.55 -14.02
CA TRP A 117 -2.69 7.17 -13.81
C TRP A 117 -2.43 6.44 -15.11
N ASP A 118 -1.35 5.65 -15.11
CA ASP A 118 -1.11 4.58 -16.07
C ASP A 118 -0.78 3.29 -15.32
N ILE A 119 -1.07 2.14 -15.92
CA ILE A 119 -0.88 0.84 -15.28
C ILE A 119 0.61 0.52 -15.09
N LEU A 120 0.91 -0.32 -14.07
CA LEU A 120 2.26 -0.78 -13.74
C LEU A 120 3.21 0.30 -13.20
N GLY A 121 2.64 1.37 -12.62
CA GLY A 121 3.42 2.41 -11.95
C GLY A 121 4.28 3.27 -12.88
N VAL A 122 3.83 3.45 -14.11
CA VAL A 122 4.47 4.33 -15.10
C VAL A 122 4.17 5.80 -14.77
N PRO A 123 5.13 6.74 -14.90
CA PRO A 123 6.50 6.53 -15.34
C PRO A 123 7.39 5.92 -14.23
N LEU A 124 8.34 5.08 -14.59
CA LEU A 124 9.26 4.44 -13.65
C LEU A 124 10.14 5.44 -12.89
N THR A 125 10.34 6.62 -13.47
CA THR A 125 11.06 7.73 -12.85
C THR A 125 10.42 8.19 -11.55
N ASP A 126 9.12 8.02 -11.36
CA ASP A 126 8.45 8.36 -10.10
C ASP A 126 8.98 7.53 -8.92
N ALA A 127 9.30 6.25 -9.15
CA ALA A 127 9.88 5.43 -8.11
C ALA A 127 11.32 5.85 -7.81
N TYR A 128 12.09 6.20 -8.84
CA TYR A 128 13.45 6.73 -8.68
C TYR A 128 13.45 8.04 -7.88
N ASP A 129 12.56 8.97 -8.22
CA ASP A 129 12.42 10.26 -7.53
C ASP A 129 11.97 10.10 -6.08
N ALA A 130 11.06 9.15 -5.82
CA ALA A 130 10.66 8.81 -4.47
C ALA A 130 11.85 8.25 -3.64
N PHE A 131 12.72 7.44 -4.24
CA PHE A 131 13.93 6.95 -3.57
C PHE A 131 14.89 8.10 -3.25
N GLU A 132 15.14 9.01 -4.16
CA GLU A 132 15.98 10.20 -3.92
C GLU A 132 15.39 11.08 -2.82
N TRP A 133 14.07 11.31 -2.83
CA TRP A 133 13.40 12.05 -1.78
C TRP A 133 13.51 11.37 -0.42
N MET A 134 13.22 10.08 -0.33
CA MET A 134 13.31 9.31 0.92
C MET A 134 14.74 9.25 1.45
N LYS A 135 15.73 9.08 0.58
CA LYS A 135 17.15 9.09 0.94
C LYS A 135 17.58 10.42 1.56
N SER A 136 17.03 11.54 1.08
CA SER A 136 17.38 12.89 1.54
C SER A 136 16.81 13.25 2.92
N GLN A 137 15.89 12.45 3.45
CA GLN A 137 15.25 12.74 4.73
C GLN A 137 16.20 12.56 5.90
N SER A 138 16.13 13.46 6.90
CA SER A 138 16.99 13.43 8.08
C SER A 138 16.92 12.13 8.89
N TRP A 139 15.76 11.47 8.85
CA TRP A 139 15.47 10.20 9.53
C TRP A 139 15.82 8.95 8.70
N SER A 140 16.30 9.11 7.49
CA SER A 140 16.66 8.01 6.59
C SER A 140 18.15 7.65 6.72
N ASN A 141 18.47 6.36 6.73
CA ASN A 141 19.84 5.87 6.61
C ASN A 141 20.27 5.62 5.15
N GLY A 142 19.39 5.96 4.18
CA GLY A 142 19.64 5.83 2.75
C GLY A 142 19.41 4.42 2.18
N LYS A 143 18.99 3.44 2.98
CA LYS A 143 18.69 2.08 2.52
C LYS A 143 17.19 1.90 2.36
N ILE A 144 16.74 1.49 1.17
CA ILE A 144 15.33 1.32 0.83
C ILE A 144 15.12 -0.11 0.34
N GLY A 145 14.24 -0.83 1.02
CA GLY A 145 13.69 -2.09 0.55
C GLY A 145 12.29 -1.88 0.01
N THR A 146 11.94 -2.53 -1.10
CA THR A 146 10.59 -2.48 -1.66
C THR A 146 9.82 -3.75 -1.39
N LEU A 147 8.52 -3.62 -1.13
CA LEU A 147 7.63 -4.73 -0.82
C LEU A 147 6.28 -4.54 -1.50
N GLY A 148 5.73 -5.60 -2.04
CA GLY A 148 4.39 -5.60 -2.59
C GLY A 148 3.99 -6.91 -3.24
N CYS A 149 2.68 -7.04 -3.49
CA CYS A 149 2.11 -8.22 -4.15
C CYS A 149 1.27 -7.77 -5.35
N SER A 150 1.23 -8.59 -6.41
CA SER A 150 0.47 -8.32 -7.63
C SER A 150 0.91 -7.00 -8.28
N SER A 151 -0.02 -6.11 -8.65
CA SER A 151 0.31 -4.80 -9.23
C SER A 151 1.28 -3.97 -8.37
N THR A 152 1.21 -4.10 -7.05
CA THR A 152 2.16 -3.46 -6.12
C THR A 152 3.58 -4.04 -6.21
N ALA A 153 3.75 -5.20 -6.87
CA ALA A 153 5.04 -5.86 -7.07
C ALA A 153 5.65 -5.56 -8.46
N GLU A 154 4.82 -5.36 -9.47
CA GLU A 154 5.27 -5.28 -10.86
C GLU A 154 6.24 -4.13 -11.14
N TRP A 155 5.96 -2.95 -10.61
CA TRP A 155 6.83 -1.79 -10.76
C TRP A 155 8.22 -2.00 -10.12
N GLN A 156 8.33 -2.87 -9.10
CA GLN A 156 9.61 -3.14 -8.43
C GLN A 156 10.61 -3.81 -9.38
N MET A 157 10.13 -4.72 -10.21
CA MET A 157 10.98 -5.39 -11.22
C MET A 157 11.48 -4.38 -12.24
N ALA A 158 10.61 -3.50 -12.71
CA ALA A 158 10.96 -2.49 -13.69
C ALA A 158 11.93 -1.43 -13.14
N VAL A 159 11.69 -0.93 -11.91
CA VAL A 159 12.56 0.08 -11.30
C VAL A 159 13.93 -0.49 -10.88
N SER A 160 14.03 -1.79 -10.63
CA SER A 160 15.32 -2.42 -10.33
C SER A 160 16.33 -2.25 -11.47
N ALA A 161 15.86 -2.18 -12.71
CA ALA A 161 16.70 -1.94 -13.90
C ALA A 161 17.28 -0.50 -13.96
N LEU A 162 16.75 0.44 -13.17
CA LEU A 162 17.29 1.80 -13.06
C LEU A 162 18.48 1.90 -12.09
N ASP A 163 18.83 0.81 -11.43
CA ASP A 163 20.01 0.65 -10.55
C ASP A 163 20.20 1.81 -9.54
N HIS A 164 19.14 2.16 -8.83
CA HIS A 164 19.20 3.23 -7.84
C HIS A 164 20.03 2.80 -6.62
N PRO A 165 21.07 3.55 -6.21
CA PRO A 165 22.01 3.12 -5.17
C PRO A 165 21.39 2.89 -3.78
N SER A 166 20.23 3.49 -3.51
CA SER A 166 19.48 3.27 -2.26
C SER A 166 18.53 2.08 -2.31
N HIS A 167 18.25 1.51 -3.48
CA HIS A 167 17.38 0.34 -3.63
C HIS A 167 18.16 -0.94 -3.27
N THR A 168 18.11 -1.33 -2.01
CA THR A 168 19.00 -2.36 -1.45
C THR A 168 18.38 -3.75 -1.39
N ALA A 169 17.06 -3.85 -1.46
CA ALA A 169 16.34 -5.12 -1.43
C ALA A 169 14.95 -4.96 -2.08
N MET A 170 14.40 -6.04 -2.61
CA MET A 170 13.02 -6.08 -3.08
C MET A 170 12.35 -7.42 -2.77
N VAL A 171 11.05 -7.37 -2.50
CA VAL A 171 10.21 -8.55 -2.28
C VAL A 171 8.96 -8.41 -3.17
N PRO A 172 9.09 -8.70 -4.47
CA PRO A 172 7.98 -8.63 -5.43
C PRO A 172 7.21 -9.96 -5.42
N GLN A 173 6.10 -10.00 -4.71
CA GLN A 173 5.28 -11.20 -4.56
C GLN A 173 4.22 -11.29 -5.65
N GLY A 174 4.09 -12.45 -6.31
CA GLY A 174 3.01 -12.70 -7.25
C GLY A 174 2.88 -11.64 -8.35
N PHE A 175 3.99 -11.13 -8.85
CA PHE A 175 4.00 -10.19 -9.96
C PHE A 175 3.72 -10.89 -11.29
N GLY A 176 3.14 -10.16 -12.24
CA GLY A 176 2.91 -10.65 -13.59
C GLY A 176 4.11 -10.44 -14.52
N ALA A 177 3.98 -10.88 -15.75
CA ALA A 177 5.00 -10.77 -16.78
C ALA A 177 4.88 -9.49 -17.64
N GLY A 178 4.26 -8.45 -17.10
CA GLY A 178 4.02 -7.19 -17.82
C GLY A 178 2.83 -7.26 -18.78
N ILE A 179 2.76 -6.37 -19.76
CA ILE A 179 1.61 -6.25 -20.67
C ILE A 179 1.57 -7.41 -21.69
N GLY A 180 2.68 -8.02 -21.98
CA GLY A 180 2.76 -9.15 -22.90
C GLY A 180 2.69 -8.75 -24.36
N ARG A 181 3.28 -7.61 -24.73
CA ARG A 181 3.40 -7.16 -26.11
C ARG A 181 4.82 -6.84 -26.46
N VAL A 182 5.30 -7.43 -27.55
CA VAL A 182 6.62 -7.15 -28.14
C VAL A 182 6.42 -6.76 -29.59
N GLY A 183 6.63 -5.49 -29.92
CA GLY A 183 6.35 -4.95 -31.24
C GLY A 183 4.87 -5.12 -31.61
N ASN A 184 4.58 -5.87 -32.67
CA ASN A 184 3.23 -6.18 -33.13
C ASN A 184 2.72 -7.56 -32.67
N ILE A 185 3.48 -8.25 -31.83
CA ILE A 185 3.17 -9.61 -31.38
C ILE A 185 2.64 -9.54 -29.96
N ASN A 186 1.48 -10.15 -29.73
CA ASN A 186 0.93 -10.36 -28.39
C ASN A 186 1.52 -11.64 -27.81
N GLU A 187 2.40 -11.48 -26.84
CA GLU A 187 3.08 -12.57 -26.17
C GLU A 187 2.48 -12.87 -24.78
N GLN A 188 3.19 -13.70 -24.02
CA GLN A 188 2.80 -14.01 -22.66
C GLN A 188 2.97 -12.81 -21.73
N GLY A 189 1.96 -12.53 -20.94
CA GLY A 189 1.94 -11.43 -19.98
C GLY A 189 0.63 -11.38 -19.22
N ASN A 190 0.34 -10.24 -18.63
CA ASN A 190 -0.92 -10.05 -17.88
C ASN A 190 -2.14 -10.01 -18.80
N TRP A 191 -1.99 -9.50 -20.02
CA TRP A 191 -3.08 -9.36 -20.98
C TRP A 191 -3.31 -10.61 -21.81
N TYR A 192 -2.24 -11.32 -22.16
CA TYR A 192 -2.29 -12.42 -23.11
C TYR A 192 -1.59 -13.65 -22.57
N ARG A 193 -2.08 -14.81 -22.97
CA ARG A 193 -1.40 -16.08 -22.77
C ARG A 193 -1.59 -16.95 -24.01
N GLY A 194 -0.50 -17.18 -24.74
CA GLY A 194 -0.56 -17.90 -26.02
C GLY A 194 -1.46 -17.21 -27.05
N GLY A 195 -1.50 -15.87 -27.07
CA GLY A 195 -2.36 -15.09 -27.96
C GLY A 195 -3.81 -14.89 -27.47
N ALA A 196 -4.24 -15.61 -26.42
CA ALA A 196 -5.58 -15.44 -25.84
C ALA A 196 -5.58 -14.37 -24.75
N GLU A 197 -6.64 -13.55 -24.72
CA GLU A 197 -6.84 -12.52 -23.70
C GLU A 197 -7.15 -13.13 -22.34
N GLN A 198 -6.56 -12.52 -21.28
CA GLN A 198 -6.76 -12.97 -19.90
C GLN A 198 -7.91 -12.24 -19.23
N MET A 199 -9.03 -12.91 -19.08
CA MET A 199 -10.23 -12.35 -18.42
C MET A 199 -9.97 -11.87 -16.99
N LEU A 200 -9.04 -12.48 -16.26
CA LEU A 200 -8.68 -12.04 -14.91
C LEU A 200 -8.16 -10.59 -14.91
N PHE A 201 -7.33 -10.23 -15.88
CA PHE A 201 -6.77 -8.88 -15.95
C PHE A 201 -7.84 -7.85 -16.36
N PHE A 202 -8.74 -8.19 -17.28
CA PHE A 202 -9.88 -7.34 -17.60
C PHE A 202 -10.77 -7.12 -16.37
N SER A 203 -11.10 -8.17 -15.62
CA SER A 203 -11.86 -8.04 -14.37
C SER A 203 -11.17 -7.14 -13.35
N TRP A 204 -9.84 -7.23 -13.24
CA TRP A 204 -9.06 -6.36 -12.37
C TRP A 204 -9.16 -4.89 -12.78
N LEU A 205 -9.13 -4.56 -14.08
CA LEU A 205 -9.29 -3.18 -14.55
C LEU A 205 -10.63 -2.57 -14.12
N TYR A 206 -11.71 -3.37 -14.12
CA TYR A 206 -12.99 -2.91 -13.59
C TYR A 206 -12.97 -2.69 -12.07
N GLY A 207 -12.26 -3.53 -11.35
CA GLY A 207 -12.18 -3.49 -9.89
C GLY A 207 -11.21 -2.45 -9.32
N VAL A 208 -10.32 -1.90 -10.15
CA VAL A 208 -9.28 -0.96 -9.68
C VAL A 208 -9.79 0.48 -9.48
N GLU A 209 -11.09 0.71 -9.65
CA GLU A 209 -11.77 1.99 -9.40
C GLU A 209 -11.20 3.17 -10.21
N HIS A 210 -10.91 2.95 -11.48
CA HIS A 210 -10.44 4.01 -12.37
C HIS A 210 -11.06 3.89 -13.76
N ASP A 211 -11.72 4.94 -14.24
CA ASP A 211 -12.54 4.90 -15.45
C ASP A 211 -11.74 4.92 -16.77
N LYS A 212 -10.49 5.36 -16.73
CA LYS A 212 -9.64 5.51 -17.93
C LYS A 212 -9.52 4.22 -18.74
N PHE A 213 -9.43 3.07 -18.07
CA PHE A 213 -9.21 1.78 -18.70
C PHE A 213 -10.45 0.89 -18.75
N LYS A 214 -11.59 1.39 -18.28
CA LYS A 214 -12.85 0.64 -18.40
C LYS A 214 -13.36 0.73 -19.83
N PRO A 215 -13.68 -0.40 -20.48
CA PRO A 215 -14.37 -0.36 -21.76
C PRO A 215 -15.68 0.41 -21.62
N ARG A 216 -15.91 1.33 -22.51
CA ARG A 216 -17.24 1.96 -22.62
C ARG A 216 -18.17 0.96 -23.28
N ILE A 217 -19.16 0.49 -22.55
CA ILE A 217 -20.24 -0.31 -23.10
C ILE A 217 -21.13 0.68 -23.87
N PRO A 218 -21.41 0.43 -25.16
CA PRO A 218 -22.26 1.30 -25.97
C PRO A 218 -23.68 1.38 -25.44
#